data_4e8151cccce8970a2288ef15682b8001
#
_entry.id   4e8151cccce8970a2288ef15682b8001
#
_cell.length_a   1.000
_cell.length_b   1.000
_cell.length_c   1.000
_cell.angle_alpha   90.00
_cell.angle_beta   90.00
_cell.angle_gamma   90.00
#
_symmetry.space_group_name_H-M   'P 1'
#
loop_
_entity.id
_entity.type
_entity.pdbx_description
1 polymer ?
#
loop_
_entity_poly.entity_id
_entity_poly.type
_entity_poly.pdbx_seq_one_letter_code
_entity_poly.pdbx_strand_id
1 'polypeptide(L)'
;HGAFMGVGAYASAILTMKLGVPFWFALPLSGLVAALVGMFFGIPSLRLKGLYLAIATMAAQFIIQYLMRNADWLTGGSDGMSVRAPSFFGLPLNTDRRYYFLVYALVILATLFTKNLTRSRSGRAFVAIRDRYLSAEVMGVNVWGYRILSFGVSSFMVGVAGSLWAHYVLVISDEHFTIGLSVQYLA
;
A
#
# COMPACT_ATOMS: atom_id res chain seq x y z
N HIS A 1 3.94 -4.02 6.52
CA HIS A 1 3.58 -3.46 5.20
C HIS A 1 3.09 -4.51 4.20
N GLY A 2 3.43 -5.81 4.35
CA GLY A 2 3.03 -6.87 3.42
C GLY A 2 1.51 -6.98 3.21
N ALA A 3 0.70 -6.86 4.27
CA ALA A 3 -0.75 -6.89 4.14
C ALA A 3 -1.30 -5.74 3.29
N PHE A 4 -0.80 -4.53 3.45
CA PHE A 4 -1.23 -3.38 2.63
C PHE A 4 -0.80 -3.50 1.17
N MET A 5 0.34 -4.16 0.93
CA MET A 5 0.77 -4.55 -0.41
C MET A 5 -0.23 -5.54 -1.03
N GLY A 6 -0.66 -6.53 -0.24
CA GLY A 6 -1.72 -7.45 -0.64
C GLY A 6 -3.04 -6.77 -0.95
N VAL A 7 -3.49 -5.83 -0.09
CA VAL A 7 -4.70 -5.03 -0.36
C VAL A 7 -4.60 -4.32 -1.71
N GLY A 8 -3.47 -3.68 -2.01
CA GLY A 8 -3.26 -3.02 -3.29
C GLY A 8 -3.25 -4.00 -4.47
N ALA A 9 -2.61 -5.16 -4.31
CA ALA A 9 -2.55 -6.22 -5.31
C ALA A 9 -3.96 -6.74 -5.67
N TYR A 10 -4.73 -7.15 -4.65
CA TYR A 10 -6.10 -7.63 -4.83
C TYR A 10 -7.05 -6.55 -5.34
N ALA A 11 -6.96 -5.32 -4.83
CA ALA A 11 -7.76 -4.19 -5.33
C ALA A 11 -7.51 -3.96 -6.81
N SER A 12 -6.25 -3.97 -7.25
CA SER A 12 -5.90 -3.83 -8.67
C SER A 12 -6.41 -4.98 -9.52
N ALA A 13 -6.30 -6.22 -9.03
CA ALA A 13 -6.82 -7.40 -9.70
C ALA A 13 -8.35 -7.32 -9.89
N ILE A 14 -9.09 -6.95 -8.83
CA ILE A 14 -10.54 -6.79 -8.88
C ILE A 14 -10.94 -5.69 -9.86
N LEU A 15 -10.28 -4.54 -9.84
CA LEU A 15 -10.54 -3.42 -10.73
C LEU A 15 -10.32 -3.81 -12.20
N THR A 16 -9.25 -4.55 -12.48
CA THR A 16 -8.91 -4.92 -13.87
C THR A 16 -9.71 -6.10 -14.39
N MET A 17 -9.98 -7.12 -13.55
CA MET A 17 -10.64 -8.37 -13.98
C MET A 17 -12.16 -8.32 -13.87
N LYS A 18 -12.71 -7.74 -12.78
CA LYS A 18 -14.16 -7.69 -12.56
C LYS A 18 -14.80 -6.42 -13.12
N LEU A 19 -14.13 -5.27 -13.01
CA LEU A 19 -14.66 -3.97 -13.46
C LEU A 19 -14.14 -3.54 -14.83
N GLY A 20 -13.17 -4.27 -15.41
CA GLY A 20 -12.61 -3.95 -16.72
C GLY A 20 -11.85 -2.61 -16.78
N VAL A 21 -11.46 -2.08 -15.62
CA VAL A 21 -10.73 -0.81 -15.55
C VAL A 21 -9.34 -0.96 -16.17
N PRO A 22 -8.90 -0.05 -17.05
CA PRO A 22 -7.55 -0.09 -17.60
C PRO A 22 -6.49 -0.05 -16.49
N PHE A 23 -5.39 -0.77 -16.66
CA PHE A 23 -4.28 -0.87 -15.70
C PHE A 23 -3.84 0.49 -15.14
N TRP A 24 -3.76 1.51 -15.99
CA TRP A 24 -3.30 2.86 -15.60
C TRP A 24 -4.18 3.55 -14.56
N PHE A 25 -5.49 3.32 -14.61
CA PHE A 25 -6.43 3.81 -13.60
C PHE A 25 -6.49 2.88 -12.39
N ALA A 26 -6.35 1.57 -12.61
CA ALA A 26 -6.34 0.58 -11.54
C ALA A 26 -5.15 0.80 -10.58
N LEU A 27 -3.99 1.24 -11.10
CA LEU A 27 -2.78 1.46 -10.33
C LEU A 27 -2.94 2.56 -9.23
N PRO A 28 -3.34 3.81 -9.52
CA PRO A 28 -3.58 4.80 -8.46
C PRO A 28 -4.81 4.48 -7.62
N LEU A 29 -5.86 3.88 -8.18
CA LEU A 29 -7.05 3.47 -7.44
C LEU A 29 -6.73 2.39 -6.40
N SER A 30 -5.92 1.40 -6.74
CA SER A 30 -5.48 0.36 -5.79
C SER A 30 -4.66 0.96 -4.65
N GLY A 31 -3.82 1.96 -4.95
CA GLY A 31 -3.12 2.75 -3.94
C GLY A 31 -4.07 3.49 -3.02
N LEU A 32 -5.14 4.10 -3.54
CA LEU A 32 -6.16 4.78 -2.74
C LEU A 32 -6.93 3.80 -1.84
N VAL A 33 -7.31 2.63 -2.35
CA VAL A 33 -7.94 1.58 -1.53
C VAL A 33 -7.01 1.16 -0.39
N ALA A 34 -5.74 0.89 -0.68
CA ALA A 34 -4.76 0.56 0.34
C ALA A 34 -4.55 1.70 1.34
N ALA A 35 -4.59 2.96 0.90
CA ALA A 35 -4.52 4.13 1.79
C ALA A 35 -5.71 4.21 2.74
N LEU A 36 -6.93 3.98 2.26
CA LEU A 36 -8.14 3.97 3.09
C LEU A 36 -8.08 2.87 4.15
N VAL A 37 -7.69 1.66 3.75
CA VAL A 37 -7.49 0.54 4.68
C VAL A 37 -6.38 0.87 5.68
N GLY A 38 -5.27 1.45 5.23
CA GLY A 38 -4.17 1.89 6.08
C GLY A 38 -4.58 2.96 7.09
N MET A 39 -5.37 3.94 6.68
CA MET A 39 -5.93 4.95 7.59
C MET A 39 -6.87 4.32 8.61
N PHE A 40 -7.73 3.38 8.20
CA PHE A 40 -8.64 2.67 9.09
C PHE A 40 -7.88 1.91 10.19
N PHE A 41 -6.88 1.12 9.84
CA PHE A 41 -6.03 0.43 10.81
C PHE A 41 -5.05 1.37 11.54
N GLY A 42 -4.77 2.54 10.98
CA GLY A 42 -4.01 3.62 11.62
C GLY A 42 -4.73 4.22 12.82
N ILE A 43 -6.08 4.32 12.81
CA ILE A 43 -6.86 4.93 13.88
C ILE A 43 -6.64 4.27 15.25
N PRO A 44 -6.76 2.94 15.42
CA PRO A 44 -6.48 2.28 16.70
C PRO A 44 -5.02 2.45 17.14
N SER A 45 -4.10 2.44 16.18
CA SER A 45 -2.66 2.53 16.46
C SER A 45 -2.21 3.91 16.96
N LEU A 46 -3.03 4.96 16.78
CA LEU A 46 -2.73 6.30 17.29
C LEU A 46 -2.63 6.39 18.81
N ARG A 47 -3.35 5.52 19.52
CA ARG A 47 -3.33 5.45 20.99
C ARG A 47 -2.14 4.65 21.52
N LEU A 48 -1.45 3.92 20.64
CA LEU A 48 -0.38 3.00 21.00
C LEU A 48 0.98 3.61 20.66
N LYS A 49 1.99 3.31 21.49
CA LYS A 49 3.36 3.79 21.32
C LYS A 49 4.33 2.62 21.43
N GLY A 50 5.46 2.72 20.71
CA GLY A 50 6.54 1.75 20.81
C GLY A 50 6.09 0.32 20.47
N LEU A 51 6.38 -0.63 21.35
CA LEU A 51 6.11 -2.06 21.15
C LEU A 51 4.63 -2.38 20.93
N TYR A 52 3.72 -1.68 21.61
CA TYR A 52 2.27 -1.90 21.44
C TYR A 52 1.79 -1.53 20.02
N LEU A 53 2.40 -0.53 19.41
CA LEU A 53 2.12 -0.18 18.01
C LEU A 53 2.57 -1.30 17.07
N ALA A 54 3.74 -1.92 17.32
CA ALA A 54 4.22 -3.04 16.53
C ALA A 54 3.26 -4.24 16.63
N ILE A 55 2.80 -4.58 17.84
CA ILE A 55 1.83 -5.67 18.05
C ILE A 55 0.50 -5.37 17.33
N ALA A 56 0.00 -4.15 17.42
CA ALA A 56 -1.25 -3.76 16.73
C ALA A 56 -1.12 -3.84 15.21
N THR A 57 0.03 -3.46 14.65
CA THR A 57 0.27 -3.58 13.20
C THR A 57 0.43 -5.03 12.74
N MET A 58 0.99 -5.90 13.58
CA MET A 58 1.00 -7.34 13.34
C MET A 58 -0.42 -7.95 13.39
N ALA A 59 -1.24 -7.54 14.36
CA ALA A 59 -2.64 -7.97 14.43
C ALA A 59 -3.41 -7.53 13.17
N ALA A 60 -3.22 -6.30 12.71
CA ALA A 60 -3.80 -5.82 11.46
C ALA A 60 -3.36 -6.66 10.24
N GLN A 61 -2.09 -7.08 10.20
CA GLN A 61 -1.57 -7.98 9.17
C GLN A 61 -2.37 -9.30 9.13
N PHE A 62 -2.54 -9.95 10.28
CA PHE A 62 -3.30 -11.20 10.38
C PHE A 62 -4.78 -11.03 9.99
N ILE A 63 -5.41 -9.94 10.44
CA ILE A 63 -6.82 -9.66 10.12
C ILE A 63 -6.98 -9.48 8.61
N ILE A 64 -6.12 -8.68 7.97
CA ILE A 64 -6.18 -8.44 6.53
C ILE A 64 -5.93 -9.74 5.77
N GLN A 65 -4.94 -10.54 6.18
CA GLN A 65 -4.63 -11.83 5.56
C GLN A 65 -5.79 -12.81 5.70
N TYR A 66 -6.41 -12.87 6.87
CA TYR A 66 -7.62 -13.68 7.11
C TYR A 66 -8.78 -13.26 6.20
N LEU A 67 -9.02 -11.96 6.05
CA LEU A 67 -10.05 -11.43 5.14
C LEU A 67 -9.76 -11.78 3.68
N MET A 68 -8.51 -11.68 3.24
CA MET A 68 -8.10 -12.06 1.89
C MET A 68 -8.37 -13.54 1.62
N ARG A 69 -8.12 -14.41 2.59
CA ARG A 69 -8.27 -15.86 2.47
C ARG A 69 -9.74 -16.31 2.49
N ASN A 70 -10.59 -15.66 3.28
CA ASN A 70 -11.98 -16.08 3.49
C ASN A 70 -13.00 -15.28 2.66
N ALA A 71 -12.59 -14.27 1.92
CA ALA A 71 -13.49 -13.50 1.05
C ALA A 71 -13.56 -14.11 -0.37
N ASP A 72 -13.92 -15.38 -0.51
CA ASP A 72 -13.92 -16.14 -1.78
C ASP A 72 -14.66 -15.40 -2.91
N TRP A 73 -15.78 -14.76 -2.58
CA TRP A 73 -16.57 -13.97 -3.56
C TRP A 73 -15.82 -12.76 -4.13
N LEU A 74 -14.81 -12.26 -3.42
CA LEU A 74 -14.05 -11.06 -3.80
C LEU A 74 -12.65 -11.41 -4.31
N THR A 75 -11.91 -12.21 -3.56
CA THR A 75 -10.48 -12.50 -3.76
C THR A 75 -10.19 -13.82 -4.47
N GLY A 76 -11.21 -14.68 -4.63
CA GLY A 76 -11.01 -16.06 -5.08
C GLY A 76 -10.50 -17.01 -4.00
N GLY A 77 -10.40 -16.55 -2.75
CA GLY A 77 -9.99 -17.37 -1.61
C GLY A 77 -8.58 -17.95 -1.73
N SER A 78 -8.45 -19.23 -1.33
CA SER A 78 -7.18 -19.95 -1.39
C SER A 78 -6.70 -20.28 -2.81
N ASP A 79 -7.60 -20.29 -3.80
CA ASP A 79 -7.24 -20.58 -5.20
C ASP A 79 -6.53 -19.39 -5.87
N GLY A 80 -6.57 -18.24 -5.21
CA GLY A 80 -5.96 -17.02 -5.71
C GLY A 80 -6.70 -16.39 -6.89
N MET A 81 -6.17 -15.32 -7.42
CA MET A 81 -6.76 -14.57 -8.52
C MET A 81 -5.75 -14.41 -9.66
N SER A 82 -6.18 -14.79 -10.88
CA SER A 82 -5.40 -14.50 -12.09
C SER A 82 -5.53 -13.01 -12.42
N VAL A 83 -4.44 -12.41 -12.84
CA VAL A 83 -4.38 -10.99 -13.23
C VAL A 83 -3.95 -10.90 -14.69
N ARG A 84 -4.62 -10.04 -15.47
CA ARG A 84 -4.24 -9.83 -16.86
C ARG A 84 -2.94 -9.04 -16.94
N ALA A 85 -2.07 -9.44 -17.88
CA ALA A 85 -0.86 -8.69 -18.19
C ALA A 85 -1.19 -7.22 -18.55
N PRO A 86 -0.43 -6.25 -18.07
CA PRO A 86 -0.70 -4.84 -18.32
C PRO A 86 -0.48 -4.52 -19.79
N SER A 87 -1.34 -3.67 -20.34
CA SER A 87 -1.20 -3.15 -21.70
C SER A 87 -1.08 -1.63 -21.70
N PHE A 88 -0.17 -1.11 -22.53
CA PHE A 88 0.01 0.32 -22.72
C PHE A 88 -0.52 0.69 -24.10
N PHE A 89 -1.67 1.40 -24.19
CA PHE A 89 -2.31 1.80 -25.45
C PHE A 89 -2.33 0.70 -26.53
N GLY A 90 -2.67 -0.53 -26.12
CA GLY A 90 -2.74 -1.68 -27.04
C GLY A 90 -1.41 -2.43 -27.24
N LEU A 91 -0.30 -1.92 -26.74
CA LEU A 91 0.98 -2.64 -26.73
C LEU A 91 1.07 -3.51 -25.47
N PRO A 92 1.17 -4.84 -25.59
CA PRO A 92 1.32 -5.70 -24.42
C PRO A 92 2.68 -5.45 -23.76
N LEU A 93 2.66 -5.18 -22.45
CA LEU A 93 3.87 -5.04 -21.63
C LEU A 93 4.39 -6.42 -21.17
N ASN A 94 4.29 -7.44 -22.06
CA ASN A 94 4.66 -8.81 -21.73
C ASN A 94 6.18 -9.06 -21.72
N THR A 95 6.98 -8.04 -22.02
CA THR A 95 8.44 -8.19 -22.04
C THR A 95 9.00 -7.63 -20.74
N ASP A 96 9.78 -8.43 -20.00
CA ASP A 96 10.44 -8.04 -18.75
C ASP A 96 11.17 -6.70 -18.85
N ARG A 97 11.82 -6.47 -19.98
CA ARG A 97 12.53 -5.21 -20.24
C ARG A 97 11.61 -3.99 -20.26
N ARG A 98 10.42 -4.08 -20.87
CA ARG A 98 9.45 -2.96 -20.91
C ARG A 98 8.83 -2.74 -19.54
N TYR A 99 8.52 -3.82 -18.84
CA TYR A 99 8.00 -3.74 -17.48
C TYR A 99 9.00 -3.12 -16.51
N TYR A 100 10.28 -3.47 -16.64
CA TYR A 100 11.37 -2.87 -15.86
C TYR A 100 11.42 -1.35 -16.02
N PHE A 101 11.36 -0.81 -17.24
CA PHE A 101 11.37 0.65 -17.46
C PHE A 101 10.14 1.33 -16.87
N LEU A 102 8.97 0.69 -16.93
CA LEU A 102 7.76 1.20 -16.30
C LEU A 102 7.92 1.28 -14.77
N VAL A 103 8.36 0.21 -14.13
CA VAL A 103 8.60 0.19 -12.68
C VAL A 103 9.65 1.24 -12.31
N TYR A 104 10.73 1.35 -13.06
CA TYR A 104 11.78 2.33 -12.83
C TYR A 104 11.27 3.77 -12.91
N ALA A 105 10.45 4.09 -13.91
CA ALA A 105 9.81 5.40 -14.04
C ALA A 105 8.90 5.71 -12.82
N LEU A 106 8.11 4.72 -12.37
CA LEU A 106 7.26 4.88 -11.19
C LEU A 106 8.05 5.03 -9.89
N VAL A 107 9.20 4.36 -9.76
CA VAL A 107 10.10 4.56 -8.61
C VAL A 107 10.65 5.98 -8.59
N ILE A 108 11.04 6.53 -9.75
CA ILE A 108 11.47 7.93 -9.85
C ILE A 108 10.34 8.87 -9.42
N LEU A 109 9.12 8.66 -9.93
CA LEU A 109 7.95 9.47 -9.57
C LEU A 109 7.64 9.38 -8.06
N ALA A 110 7.67 8.18 -7.48
CA ALA A 110 7.46 7.94 -6.06
C ALA A 110 8.53 8.65 -5.21
N THR A 111 9.79 8.61 -5.64
CA THR A 111 10.90 9.29 -4.97
C THR A 111 10.74 10.82 -5.03
N LEU A 112 10.38 11.36 -6.20
CA LEU A 112 10.11 12.79 -6.36
C LEU A 112 8.90 13.24 -5.53
N PHE A 113 7.83 12.44 -5.49
CA PHE A 113 6.67 12.70 -4.66
C PHE A 113 7.05 12.74 -3.18
N THR A 114 7.79 11.74 -2.69
CA THR A 114 8.25 11.68 -1.30
C THR A 114 9.17 12.86 -0.96
N LYS A 115 10.10 13.22 -1.86
CA LYS A 115 10.97 14.39 -1.69
C LYS A 115 10.16 15.69 -1.60
N ASN A 116 9.14 15.86 -2.45
CA ASN A 116 8.29 17.04 -2.41
C ASN A 116 7.41 17.05 -1.16
N LEU A 117 6.89 15.88 -0.76
CA LEU A 117 6.09 15.72 0.45
C LEU A 117 6.91 16.13 1.69
N THR A 118 8.15 15.68 1.82
CA THR A 118 9.01 16.02 2.98
C THR A 118 9.33 17.51 3.06
N ARG A 119 9.39 18.22 1.92
CA ARG A 119 9.60 19.66 1.85
C ARG A 119 8.34 20.48 2.09
N SER A 120 7.16 19.88 2.00
CA SER A 120 5.85 20.52 2.18
C SER A 120 5.58 20.89 3.65
N ARG A 121 4.47 21.60 3.90
CA ARG A 121 3.98 21.88 5.26
C ARG A 121 3.70 20.57 6.03
N SER A 122 3.11 19.59 5.34
CA SER A 122 2.83 18.27 5.93
C SER A 122 4.11 17.52 6.30
N GLY A 123 5.14 17.58 5.45
CA GLY A 123 6.43 16.96 5.74
C GLY A 123 7.10 17.54 6.98
N ARG A 124 7.09 18.87 7.12
CA ARG A 124 7.61 19.53 8.33
C ARG A 124 6.84 19.12 9.59
N ALA A 125 5.51 18.99 9.48
CA ALA A 125 4.69 18.50 10.59
C ALA A 125 5.03 17.06 10.97
N PHE A 126 5.28 16.17 9.99
CA PHE A 126 5.73 14.79 10.25
C PHE A 126 7.05 14.75 11.02
N VAL A 127 8.02 15.58 10.63
CA VAL A 127 9.32 15.66 11.33
C VAL A 127 9.14 16.18 12.75
N ALA A 128 8.37 17.26 12.95
CA ALA A 128 8.09 17.82 14.26
C ALA A 128 7.42 16.81 15.21
N ILE A 129 6.44 16.04 14.70
CA ILE A 129 5.73 15.02 15.47
C ILE A 129 6.66 13.83 15.80
N ARG A 130 7.55 13.44 14.88
CA ARG A 130 8.52 12.39 15.12
C ARG A 130 9.51 12.75 16.22
N ASP A 131 10.02 13.98 16.18
CA ASP A 131 11.08 14.41 17.09
C ASP A 131 10.53 14.74 18.48
N ARG A 132 9.46 15.55 18.57
CA ARG A 132 8.82 15.93 19.85
C ARG A 132 7.32 16.15 19.68
N TYR A 133 6.53 15.07 19.79
CA TYR A 133 5.07 15.14 19.57
C TYR A 133 4.34 16.10 20.51
N LEU A 134 4.75 16.18 21.83
CA LEU A 134 4.15 17.10 22.79
C LEU A 134 4.38 18.56 22.41
N SER A 135 5.62 18.91 22.02
CA SER A 135 5.95 20.26 21.60
C SER A 135 5.19 20.66 20.32
N ALA A 136 5.05 19.72 19.37
CA ALA A 136 4.28 19.95 18.16
C ALA A 136 2.79 20.21 18.45
N GLU A 137 2.22 19.49 19.41
CA GLU A 137 0.83 19.65 19.84
C GLU A 137 0.58 21.01 20.49
N VAL A 138 1.47 21.45 21.39
CA VAL A 138 1.40 22.78 22.03
C VAL A 138 1.52 23.89 21.01
N MET A 139 2.28 23.69 19.93
CA MET A 139 2.40 24.65 18.82
C MET A 139 1.22 24.61 17.82
N GLY A 140 0.15 23.87 18.14
CA GLY A 140 -1.08 23.82 17.33
C GLY A 140 -1.04 22.85 16.16
N VAL A 141 -0.04 21.96 16.08
CA VAL A 141 0.00 20.92 15.06
C VAL A 141 -1.01 19.83 15.39
N ASN A 142 -1.94 19.53 14.48
CA ASN A 142 -2.89 18.43 14.65
C ASN A 142 -2.17 17.08 14.54
N VAL A 143 -1.59 16.62 15.64
CA VAL A 143 -0.81 15.36 15.71
C VAL A 143 -1.63 14.17 15.25
N TRP A 144 -2.92 14.13 15.58
CA TRP A 144 -3.83 13.05 15.22
C TRP A 144 -4.01 12.92 13.71
N GLY A 145 -4.38 14.02 13.07
CA GLY A 145 -4.59 14.05 11.61
C GLY A 145 -3.33 13.73 10.83
N TYR A 146 -2.19 14.25 11.23
CA TYR A 146 -0.93 13.96 10.54
C TYR A 146 -0.44 12.52 10.72
N ARG A 147 -0.69 11.89 11.87
CA ARG A 147 -0.40 10.47 12.04
C ARG A 147 -1.25 9.60 11.12
N ILE A 148 -2.57 9.83 11.04
CA ILE A 148 -3.44 9.10 10.10
C ILE A 148 -2.98 9.32 8.67
N LEU A 149 -2.66 10.57 8.30
CA LEU A 149 -2.18 10.91 6.97
C LEU A 149 -0.87 10.17 6.64
N SER A 150 0.05 10.02 7.61
CA SER A 150 1.29 9.27 7.39
C SER A 150 1.04 7.78 7.10
N PHE A 151 0.09 7.17 7.80
CA PHE A 151 -0.35 5.80 7.50
C PHE A 151 -0.98 5.69 6.11
N GLY A 152 -1.84 6.65 5.74
CA GLY A 152 -2.47 6.70 4.43
C GLY A 152 -1.46 6.82 3.30
N VAL A 153 -0.51 7.76 3.40
CA VAL A 153 0.53 7.97 2.37
C VAL A 153 1.44 6.75 2.25
N SER A 154 1.88 6.19 3.38
CA SER A 154 2.69 4.98 3.40
C SER A 154 1.96 3.79 2.75
N SER A 155 0.71 3.57 3.14
CA SER A 155 -0.12 2.48 2.58
C SER A 155 -0.45 2.70 1.10
N PHE A 156 -0.62 3.95 0.66
CA PHE A 156 -0.79 4.30 -0.75
C PHE A 156 0.40 3.83 -1.59
N MET A 157 1.61 4.19 -1.16
CA MET A 157 2.84 3.80 -1.87
C MET A 157 3.00 2.28 -1.95
N VAL A 158 2.74 1.60 -0.82
CA VAL A 158 2.82 0.14 -0.73
C VAL A 158 1.72 -0.51 -1.57
N GLY A 159 0.51 0.07 -1.61
CA GLY A 159 -0.59 -0.42 -2.45
C GLY A 159 -0.29 -0.32 -3.95
N VAL A 160 0.32 0.79 -4.38
CA VAL A 160 0.80 0.94 -5.77
C VAL A 160 1.87 -0.11 -6.09
N ALA A 161 2.82 -0.35 -5.19
CA ALA A 161 3.82 -1.41 -5.36
C ALA A 161 3.17 -2.80 -5.45
N GLY A 162 2.14 -3.06 -4.64
CA GLY A 162 1.34 -4.30 -4.69
C GLY A 162 0.63 -4.49 -6.03
N SER A 163 0.04 -3.41 -6.57
CA SER A 163 -0.57 -3.44 -7.91
C SER A 163 0.44 -3.81 -8.99
N LEU A 164 1.62 -3.18 -8.97
CA LEU A 164 2.70 -3.53 -9.90
C LEU A 164 3.12 -4.98 -9.77
N TRP A 165 3.33 -5.44 -8.54
CA TRP A 165 3.74 -6.81 -8.29
C TRP A 165 2.70 -7.82 -8.80
N ALA A 166 1.40 -7.57 -8.57
CA ALA A 166 0.31 -8.41 -9.03
C ALA A 166 0.30 -8.60 -10.56
N HIS A 167 0.49 -7.51 -11.29
CA HIS A 167 0.52 -7.53 -12.75
C HIS A 167 1.82 -8.10 -13.34
N TYR A 168 2.87 -8.21 -12.54
CA TYR A 168 4.11 -8.87 -12.93
C TYR A 168 4.02 -10.40 -12.77
N VAL A 169 3.51 -10.84 -11.60
CA VAL A 169 3.43 -12.28 -11.29
C VAL A 169 2.24 -12.96 -11.96
N LEU A 170 1.20 -12.17 -12.34
CA LEU A 170 -0.02 -12.61 -13.03
C LEU A 170 -0.93 -13.57 -12.23
N VAL A 171 -0.48 -14.10 -11.11
CA VAL A 171 -1.27 -14.93 -10.17
C VAL A 171 -0.96 -14.47 -8.77
N ILE A 172 -1.98 -14.06 -8.03
CA ILE A 172 -1.86 -13.61 -6.65
C ILE A 172 -2.60 -14.57 -5.71
N SER A 173 -1.93 -14.97 -4.64
CA SER A 173 -2.51 -15.74 -3.53
C SER A 173 -2.17 -15.05 -2.19
N ASP A 174 -2.90 -15.41 -1.14
CA ASP A 174 -2.68 -14.89 0.22
C ASP A 174 -1.29 -15.26 0.77
N GLU A 175 -0.72 -16.37 0.31
CA GLU A 175 0.60 -16.87 0.70
C GLU A 175 1.74 -15.92 0.34
N HIS A 176 1.56 -15.10 -0.70
CA HIS A 176 2.57 -14.12 -1.12
C HIS A 176 2.68 -12.91 -0.18
N PHE A 177 1.70 -12.68 0.73
CA PHE A 177 1.65 -11.50 1.58
C PHE A 177 1.80 -11.81 3.07
N THR A 178 2.67 -12.76 3.39
CA THR A 178 2.95 -13.21 4.77
C THR A 178 3.77 -12.20 5.58
N ILE A 179 3.80 -12.43 6.90
CA ILE A 179 4.67 -11.67 7.82
C ILE A 179 6.14 -11.81 7.43
N GLY A 180 6.57 -12.99 6.94
CA GLY A 180 7.93 -13.23 6.47
C GLY A 180 8.37 -12.20 5.43
N LEU A 181 7.49 -11.88 4.47
CA LEU A 181 7.74 -10.86 3.46
C LEU A 181 7.87 -9.45 4.08
N SER A 182 7.05 -9.12 5.09
CA SER A 182 7.18 -7.84 5.83
C SER A 182 8.51 -7.71 6.56
N VAL A 183 9.03 -8.81 7.12
CA VAL A 183 10.34 -8.86 7.77
C VAL A 183 11.46 -8.74 6.74
N GLN A 184 11.34 -9.42 5.61
CA GLN A 184 12.33 -9.37 4.53
C GLN A 184 12.49 -7.97 3.93
N TYR A 185 11.42 -7.18 3.86
CA TYR A 185 11.50 -5.76 3.42
C TYR A 185 12.10 -4.82 4.46
N LEU A 186 12.29 -5.28 5.69
CA LEU A 186 12.82 -4.48 6.80
C LEU A 186 14.31 -4.75 7.02
N ALA A 187 14.81 -5.90 6.56
CA ALA A 187 16.20 -6.33 6.61
C ALA A 187 17.03 -5.77 5.45
#